data_cdf73da3e403e7e4eaad00cab4560d8d
#
_entry.id   cdf73da3e403e7e4eaad00cab4560d8d
#
_cell.length_a   1.000
_cell.length_b   1.000
_cell.length_c   1.000
_cell.angle_alpha   90.00
_cell.angle_beta   90.00
_cell.angle_gamma   90.00
#
_symmetry.space_group_name_H-M   'P 1'
#
loop_
_entity.id
_entity.type
_entity.pdbx_description
1 polymer ?
#
loop_
_entity_poly.entity_id
_entity_poly.type
_entity_poly.pdbx_seq_one_letter_code
_entity_poly.pdbx_strand_id
1 'polypeptide(L)'
;MNCKKLILSLLAAALVAQAAVAAAAPIDKLRSSVSAARVRVVLDSKEPIKYKEAKQGLVLEVALPESSAKAQQAALKDAAVKSVRLVPDGRRKSRLVVELNRDCQYKIYPLKEPNRLVVDIYRLQLETRTQQLAGGVTYTYKQEEFGGRPLQSYLVSVAPQARLRLRPFSAAGMYNGRGSLAKQAAQRGLLVAVNASYFDRDGWVIGNVKDNGELIAMDETPRSGYLQLNDRQQIIKDIAYSGTAQLPNGQRLEIKGMNRARIANDLVRFNSYYAPSTKTNQYGREVKLKNNHVIAISTAGNMTLEPGTVVLSGHGVNAAALASLRLGDYVPLTQTLGSNAADRAQVLVSGGPLLVEQGRVQVRAAEEQMAPDIARGRAPRTALGLKKDGTLLLLVVDGRSATSSGLTLEELAQYLVKLGAESAVNFDGGGSSEMVINGRIVNKPSDGRERYVSIGLGLFTK
;
A
#
# COMPACT_ATOMS: atom_id res chain seq x y z
N MET A 1 75.60 6.85 75.51
CA MET A 1 74.46 5.95 75.80
C MET A 1 73.78 5.60 74.48
N ASN A 2 73.73 4.37 74.19
CA ASN A 2 73.38 3.58 73.02
C ASN A 2 72.41 4.16 71.92
N CYS A 3 72.97 4.14 70.72
CA CYS A 3 72.21 4.32 69.46
C CYS A 3 72.35 3.03 68.65
N LYS A 4 71.31 2.25 68.53
CA LYS A 4 71.27 1.06 67.65
C LYS A 4 70.77 1.50 66.25
N LYS A 5 71.57 1.31 65.20
CA LYS A 5 71.27 1.46 63.80
C LYS A 5 70.37 0.36 63.37
N LEU A 6 69.28 0.70 62.74
CA LEU A 6 68.36 -0.21 61.95
C LEU A 6 68.61 0.03 60.50
N ILE A 7 69.06 -0.97 59.76
CA ILE A 7 69.24 -0.98 58.31
C ILE A 7 67.95 -1.45 57.74
N LEU A 8 67.28 -0.57 56.91
CA LEU A 8 66.09 -0.93 56.12
C LEU A 8 66.56 -1.24 54.72
N SER A 9 66.44 -2.50 54.32
CA SER A 9 66.66 -2.94 52.94
C SER A 9 65.38 -2.67 52.09
N LEU A 10 65.49 -1.79 51.09
CA LEU A 10 64.47 -1.61 50.07
C LEU A 10 64.55 -2.72 49.01
N LEU A 11 63.62 -3.64 49.02
CA LEU A 11 63.36 -4.48 47.85
C LEU A 11 62.47 -3.69 46.84
N ALA A 12 63.08 -3.28 45.74
CA ALA A 12 62.34 -2.74 44.59
C ALA A 12 61.73 -3.91 43.78
N ALA A 13 60.43 -4.16 43.99
CA ALA A 13 59.70 -5.08 43.14
C ALA A 13 59.38 -4.36 41.84
N ALA A 14 60.08 -4.69 40.75
CA ALA A 14 59.74 -4.24 39.40
C ALA A 14 58.48 -4.98 38.98
N LEU A 15 57.29 -4.26 38.99
CA LEU A 15 56.09 -4.71 38.37
C LEU A 15 56.27 -4.58 36.86
N VAL A 16 56.63 -5.67 36.17
CA VAL A 16 56.50 -5.77 34.68
C VAL A 16 55.03 -5.88 34.39
N ALA A 17 54.43 -4.77 34.03
CA ALA A 17 53.09 -4.77 33.41
C ALA A 17 53.20 -5.48 32.07
N GLN A 18 52.95 -6.77 32.04
CA GLN A 18 52.68 -7.47 30.79
C GLN A 18 51.41 -6.88 30.22
N ALA A 19 51.58 -5.97 29.25
CA ALA A 19 50.48 -5.57 28.38
C ALA A 19 49.98 -6.86 27.69
N ALA A 20 48.83 -7.35 28.13
CA ALA A 20 48.16 -8.47 27.49
C ALA A 20 47.94 -8.06 26.01
N VAL A 21 48.77 -8.60 25.16
CA VAL A 21 48.63 -8.42 23.71
C VAL A 21 47.30 -9.08 23.34
N ALA A 22 46.25 -8.27 23.26
CA ALA A 22 44.91 -8.74 22.87
C ALA A 22 45.05 -9.71 21.69
N ALA A 23 44.53 -10.92 21.82
CA ALA A 23 44.61 -11.91 20.76
C ALA A 23 43.88 -11.37 19.52
N ALA A 24 44.47 -11.58 18.31
CA ALA A 24 43.80 -11.19 17.10
C ALA A 24 42.51 -11.99 16.95
N ALA A 25 41.38 -11.32 16.67
CA ALA A 25 40.11 -11.98 16.47
C ALA A 25 40.19 -12.93 15.25
N PRO A 26 40.07 -14.25 15.43
CA PRO A 26 40.12 -15.17 14.30
C PRO A 26 38.83 -15.03 13.47
N ILE A 27 38.98 -14.93 12.16
CA ILE A 27 37.85 -15.04 11.23
C ILE A 27 37.68 -16.53 10.92
N ASP A 28 36.60 -17.11 11.43
CA ASP A 28 36.33 -18.55 11.32
C ASP A 28 35.85 -18.91 9.90
N LYS A 29 34.96 -18.09 9.33
CA LYS A 29 34.32 -18.43 8.05
C LYS A 29 33.92 -17.18 7.23
N LEU A 30 34.16 -17.29 5.93
CA LEU A 30 33.61 -16.40 4.92
C LEU A 30 32.36 -17.06 4.30
N ARG A 31 31.23 -16.38 4.33
CA ARG A 31 29.99 -16.82 3.70
C ARG A 31 29.47 -15.76 2.74
N SER A 32 28.76 -16.19 1.72
CA SER A 32 28.05 -15.28 0.83
C SER A 32 26.65 -15.80 0.52
N SER A 33 25.73 -14.86 0.26
CA SER A 33 24.39 -15.15 -0.23
C SER A 33 23.97 -14.11 -1.24
N VAL A 34 23.10 -14.50 -2.17
CA VAL A 34 22.63 -13.68 -3.27
C VAL A 34 21.11 -13.59 -3.19
N SER A 35 20.58 -12.37 -3.24
CA SER A 35 19.15 -12.09 -3.37
C SER A 35 18.90 -11.21 -4.60
N ALA A 36 17.63 -10.95 -4.93
CA ALA A 36 17.29 -10.06 -6.02
C ALA A 36 17.82 -8.62 -5.83
N ALA A 37 17.94 -8.15 -4.57
CA ALA A 37 18.33 -6.77 -4.26
C ALA A 37 19.83 -6.61 -3.97
N ARG A 38 20.50 -7.63 -3.41
CA ARG A 38 21.88 -7.50 -2.95
C ARG A 38 22.66 -8.82 -2.98
N VAL A 39 23.97 -8.65 -2.95
CA VAL A 39 24.92 -9.69 -2.50
C VAL A 39 25.29 -9.39 -1.07
N ARG A 40 25.18 -10.38 -0.18
CA ARG A 40 25.61 -10.28 1.22
C ARG A 40 26.84 -11.14 1.43
N VAL A 41 27.87 -10.54 2.03
CA VAL A 41 29.10 -11.21 2.47
C VAL A 41 29.12 -11.15 3.99
N VAL A 42 29.44 -12.25 4.64
CA VAL A 42 29.48 -12.37 6.11
C VAL A 42 30.81 -12.99 6.53
N LEU A 43 31.52 -12.32 7.44
CA LEU A 43 32.65 -12.85 8.15
C LEU A 43 32.19 -13.25 9.56
N ASP A 44 32.29 -14.54 9.89
CA ASP A 44 31.98 -15.05 11.22
C ASP A 44 33.25 -15.03 12.12
N SER A 45 33.12 -14.64 13.37
CA SER A 45 34.17 -14.59 14.34
C SER A 45 33.65 -14.84 15.77
N LYS A 46 34.49 -15.38 16.65
CA LYS A 46 34.16 -15.50 18.08
C LYS A 46 34.25 -14.15 18.81
N GLU A 47 35.06 -13.23 18.29
CA GLU A 47 35.29 -11.91 18.87
C GLU A 47 34.75 -10.80 17.96
N PRO A 48 34.48 -9.60 18.49
CA PRO A 48 34.08 -8.45 17.67
C PRO A 48 35.16 -8.08 16.65
N ILE A 49 34.76 -7.87 15.39
CA ILE A 49 35.64 -7.54 14.28
C ILE A 49 35.77 -6.02 14.15
N LYS A 50 37.02 -5.50 14.34
CA LYS A 50 37.35 -4.12 13.98
C LYS A 50 37.64 -4.05 12.48
N TYR A 51 37.19 -2.98 11.81
CA TYR A 51 37.40 -2.83 10.38
C TYR A 51 37.62 -1.36 9.98
N LYS A 52 38.29 -1.19 8.84
CA LYS A 52 38.35 0.06 8.09
C LYS A 52 38.03 -0.24 6.62
N GLU A 53 37.28 0.61 6.00
CA GLU A 53 36.88 0.42 4.60
C GLU A 53 37.53 1.45 3.69
N ALA A 54 37.85 1.02 2.47
CA ALA A 54 38.28 1.87 1.37
C ALA A 54 37.69 1.33 0.07
N LYS A 55 37.24 2.24 -0.83
CA LYS A 55 36.77 1.88 -2.16
C LYS A 55 37.55 2.67 -3.20
N GLN A 56 38.19 1.96 -4.14
CA GLN A 56 38.89 2.55 -5.27
C GLN A 56 38.34 1.96 -6.58
N GLY A 57 37.62 2.77 -7.34
CA GLY A 57 36.96 2.32 -8.54
C GLY A 57 35.98 1.17 -8.27
N LEU A 58 36.23 0.01 -8.84
CA LEU A 58 35.40 -1.20 -8.70
C LEU A 58 35.91 -2.16 -7.61
N VAL A 59 36.86 -1.76 -6.77
CA VAL A 59 37.38 -2.58 -5.68
C VAL A 59 36.98 -1.98 -4.34
N LEU A 60 36.23 -2.76 -3.54
CA LEU A 60 35.94 -2.47 -2.14
C LEU A 60 36.89 -3.31 -1.29
N GLU A 61 37.72 -2.65 -0.50
CA GLU A 61 38.65 -3.28 0.44
C GLU A 61 38.20 -2.99 1.88
N VAL A 62 38.10 -4.05 2.69
CA VAL A 62 37.78 -3.95 4.11
C VAL A 62 38.98 -4.50 4.88
N ALA A 63 39.81 -3.58 5.40
CA ALA A 63 40.95 -3.93 6.21
C ALA A 63 40.51 -4.36 7.63
N LEU A 64 41.05 -5.46 8.12
CA LEU A 64 40.77 -6.08 9.42
C LEU A 64 42.03 -6.06 10.28
N PRO A 65 42.34 -4.91 10.92
CA PRO A 65 43.69 -4.64 11.48
C PRO A 65 44.04 -5.51 12.69
N GLU A 66 43.07 -6.10 13.36
CA GLU A 66 43.28 -6.94 14.55
C GLU A 66 42.66 -8.33 14.37
N SER A 67 42.56 -8.83 13.12
CA SER A 67 41.92 -10.11 12.82
C SER A 67 42.83 -10.98 11.97
N SER A 68 42.96 -12.26 12.34
CA SER A 68 43.69 -13.26 11.56
C SER A 68 42.70 -14.13 10.76
N ALA A 69 43.07 -14.47 9.54
CA ALA A 69 42.26 -15.36 8.70
C ALA A 69 43.14 -16.27 7.87
N LYS A 70 42.64 -17.46 7.53
CA LYS A 70 43.14 -18.24 6.39
C LYS A 70 42.57 -17.63 5.11
N ALA A 71 43.30 -17.79 4.01
CA ALA A 71 42.78 -17.37 2.70
C ALA A 71 41.51 -18.13 2.38
N GLN A 72 40.42 -17.39 2.00
CA GLN A 72 39.15 -17.95 1.61
C GLN A 72 38.61 -17.17 0.42
N GLN A 73 37.87 -17.85 -0.45
CA GLN A 73 37.14 -17.23 -1.55
C GLN A 73 35.69 -17.67 -1.51
N ALA A 74 34.75 -16.74 -1.65
CA ALA A 74 33.34 -17.08 -1.77
C ALA A 74 33.03 -17.58 -3.18
N ALA A 75 32.34 -18.71 -3.28
CA ALA A 75 31.77 -19.18 -4.55
C ALA A 75 30.56 -18.28 -4.88
N LEU A 76 30.73 -17.39 -5.85
CA LEU A 76 29.73 -16.40 -6.20
C LEU A 76 29.59 -16.31 -7.73
N LYS A 77 28.33 -16.39 -8.24
CA LYS A 77 27.99 -16.02 -9.62
C LYS A 77 27.00 -14.87 -9.55
N ASP A 78 27.46 -13.65 -9.82
CA ASP A 78 26.65 -12.47 -9.70
C ASP A 78 26.99 -11.40 -10.75
N ALA A 79 25.96 -10.68 -11.25
CA ALA A 79 26.14 -9.63 -12.24
C ALA A 79 26.78 -8.36 -11.68
N ALA A 80 26.69 -8.11 -10.37
CA ALA A 80 27.23 -6.94 -9.71
C ALA A 80 28.61 -7.19 -9.08
N VAL A 81 28.87 -8.41 -8.59
CA VAL A 81 30.08 -8.78 -7.87
C VAL A 81 30.88 -9.81 -8.67
N LYS A 82 32.11 -9.49 -9.01
CA LYS A 82 33.03 -10.33 -9.77
C LYS A 82 33.68 -11.38 -8.86
N SER A 83 34.21 -10.95 -7.72
CA SER A 83 34.88 -11.84 -6.78
C SER A 83 34.82 -11.32 -5.33
N VAL A 84 34.90 -12.25 -4.37
CA VAL A 84 35.02 -11.94 -2.95
C VAL A 84 36.11 -12.82 -2.37
N ARG A 85 37.16 -12.20 -1.84
CA ARG A 85 38.32 -12.90 -1.28
C ARG A 85 38.68 -12.35 0.09
N LEU A 86 38.87 -13.24 1.05
CA LEU A 86 39.46 -12.94 2.33
C LEU A 86 40.94 -13.38 2.29
N VAL A 87 41.86 -12.45 2.48
CA VAL A 87 43.28 -12.70 2.36
C VAL A 87 44.04 -12.29 3.64
N PRO A 88 45.00 -13.09 4.11
CA PRO A 88 45.92 -12.69 5.19
C PRO A 88 46.72 -11.46 4.76
N ASP A 89 46.98 -10.56 5.74
CA ASP A 89 47.79 -9.36 5.55
C ASP A 89 48.80 -9.19 6.69
N GLY A 90 49.55 -10.28 7.00
CA GLY A 90 50.48 -10.39 8.06
C GLY A 90 49.96 -11.24 9.25
N ARG A 91 50.73 -11.33 10.33
CA ARG A 91 50.43 -12.26 11.42
C ARG A 91 49.11 -12.01 12.17
N ARG A 92 48.61 -10.77 12.17
CA ARG A 92 47.44 -10.34 12.94
C ARG A 92 46.51 -9.44 12.14
N LYS A 93 46.62 -9.44 10.82
CA LYS A 93 45.84 -8.60 9.90
C LYS A 93 45.33 -9.44 8.77
N SER A 94 44.13 -9.07 8.29
CA SER A 94 43.53 -9.66 7.12
C SER A 94 42.83 -8.57 6.33
N ARG A 95 42.49 -8.86 5.07
CA ARG A 95 41.68 -7.99 4.19
C ARG A 95 40.60 -8.78 3.51
N LEU A 96 39.37 -8.24 3.53
CA LEU A 96 38.32 -8.68 2.63
C LEU A 96 38.38 -7.80 1.38
N VAL A 97 38.55 -8.43 0.22
CA VAL A 97 38.59 -7.76 -1.07
C VAL A 97 37.38 -8.18 -1.87
N VAL A 98 36.56 -7.20 -2.27
CA VAL A 98 35.39 -7.38 -3.13
C VAL A 98 35.63 -6.66 -4.45
N GLU A 99 35.74 -7.43 -5.52
CA GLU A 99 35.79 -6.89 -6.88
C GLU A 99 34.38 -6.80 -7.46
N LEU A 100 34.00 -5.64 -7.96
CA LEU A 100 32.72 -5.35 -8.55
C LEU A 100 32.78 -5.39 -10.07
N ASN A 101 31.68 -5.79 -10.74
CA ASN A 101 31.53 -5.69 -12.20
C ASN A 101 31.04 -4.30 -12.62
N ARG A 102 30.46 -3.54 -11.69
CA ARG A 102 29.97 -2.17 -11.88
C ARG A 102 29.95 -1.43 -10.55
N ASP A 103 29.83 -0.12 -10.59
CA ASP A 103 29.67 0.66 -9.37
C ASP A 103 28.38 0.30 -8.63
N CYS A 104 28.51 0.00 -7.32
CA CYS A 104 27.41 -0.40 -6.46
C CYS A 104 27.51 0.32 -5.11
N GLN A 105 26.36 0.67 -4.55
CA GLN A 105 26.28 1.07 -3.16
C GLN A 105 26.52 -0.13 -2.26
N TYR A 106 27.11 0.10 -1.08
CA TYR A 106 27.35 -0.94 -0.11
C TYR A 106 27.12 -0.42 1.32
N LYS A 107 26.94 -1.33 2.25
CA LYS A 107 26.87 -1.05 3.68
C LYS A 107 27.65 -2.10 4.44
N ILE A 108 28.49 -1.65 5.41
CA ILE A 108 29.23 -2.53 6.29
C ILE A 108 28.76 -2.29 7.72
N TYR A 109 28.47 -3.36 8.44
CA TYR A 109 28.03 -3.26 9.83
C TYR A 109 28.31 -4.55 10.61
N PRO A 110 28.62 -4.42 11.91
CA PRO A 110 28.75 -5.57 12.80
C PRO A 110 27.40 -6.09 13.28
N LEU A 111 27.33 -7.38 13.53
CA LEU A 111 26.26 -8.03 14.29
C LEU A 111 26.86 -8.75 15.48
N LYS A 112 26.14 -8.79 16.60
CA LYS A 112 26.47 -9.51 17.82
C LYS A 112 25.68 -10.80 17.94
N GLU A 113 26.14 -11.75 18.71
CA GLU A 113 25.44 -12.99 19.09
C GLU A 113 24.96 -13.84 17.90
N PRO A 114 25.81 -14.47 17.13
CA PRO A 114 27.28 -14.47 17.19
C PRO A 114 27.91 -13.25 16.53
N ASN A 115 29.17 -12.92 16.86
CA ASN A 115 29.88 -11.81 16.24
C ASN A 115 30.10 -12.04 14.74
N ARG A 116 29.71 -11.08 13.95
CA ARG A 116 29.80 -11.11 12.47
C ARG A 116 30.10 -9.72 11.94
N LEU A 117 30.84 -9.65 10.86
CA LEU A 117 30.90 -8.46 10.03
C LEU A 117 30.14 -8.74 8.74
N VAL A 118 29.14 -7.91 8.45
CA VAL A 118 28.30 -8.03 7.25
C VAL A 118 28.67 -6.94 6.27
N VAL A 119 28.86 -7.32 5.00
CA VAL A 119 29.01 -6.41 3.87
C VAL A 119 27.88 -6.68 2.89
N ASP A 120 26.96 -5.74 2.78
CA ASP A 120 25.85 -5.77 1.81
C ASP A 120 26.22 -4.91 0.61
N ILE A 121 26.20 -5.49 -0.60
CA ILE A 121 26.44 -4.82 -1.87
C ILE A 121 25.12 -4.76 -2.63
N TYR A 122 24.58 -3.57 -2.82
CA TYR A 122 23.26 -3.38 -3.41
C TYR A 122 23.34 -3.35 -4.93
N ARG A 123 22.43 -4.06 -5.58
CA ARG A 123 22.28 -4.06 -7.04
C ARG A 123 21.54 -2.84 -7.55
N LEU A 124 20.81 -2.18 -6.67
CA LEU A 124 20.07 -0.97 -6.93
C LEU A 124 20.73 0.22 -6.24
N GLN A 125 20.58 1.37 -6.81
CA GLN A 125 20.87 2.62 -6.11
C GLN A 125 19.75 2.87 -5.09
N LEU A 126 20.08 2.83 -3.79
CA LEU A 126 19.14 3.20 -2.73
C LEU A 126 18.93 4.70 -2.77
N GLU A 127 17.67 5.12 -2.77
CA GLU A 127 17.32 6.53 -2.89
C GLU A 127 16.09 6.86 -2.03
N THR A 128 16.09 8.05 -1.45
CA THR A 128 14.91 8.65 -0.83
C THR A 128 14.84 10.11 -1.27
N ARG A 129 13.74 10.49 -1.89
CA ARG A 129 13.42 11.88 -2.23
C ARG A 129 12.15 12.29 -1.54
N THR A 130 12.18 13.43 -0.85
CA THR A 130 11.02 13.99 -0.15
C THR A 130 10.74 15.39 -0.65
N GLN A 131 9.47 15.70 -0.90
CA GLN A 131 9.00 17.00 -1.37
C GLN A 131 7.76 17.41 -0.60
N GLN A 132 7.72 18.65 -0.14
CA GLN A 132 6.50 19.27 0.38
C GLN A 132 5.64 19.71 -0.81
N LEU A 133 4.42 19.17 -0.92
CA LEU A 133 3.48 19.50 -2.01
C LEU A 133 2.59 20.68 -1.64
N ALA A 134 2.12 20.73 -0.39
CA ALA A 134 1.29 21.79 0.17
C ALA A 134 1.42 21.77 1.70
N GLY A 135 0.82 22.73 2.39
CA GLY A 135 0.80 22.76 3.86
C GLY A 135 0.22 21.48 4.44
N GLY A 136 1.07 20.71 5.14
CA GLY A 136 0.69 19.40 5.72
C GLY A 136 0.62 18.24 4.73
N VAL A 137 1.08 18.37 3.47
CA VAL A 137 1.11 17.29 2.49
C VAL A 137 2.53 17.06 2.00
N THR A 138 3.07 15.90 2.28
CA THR A 138 4.45 15.52 1.91
C THR A 138 4.43 14.31 0.99
N TYR A 139 5.14 14.39 -0.11
CA TYR A 139 5.42 13.28 -1.01
C TYR A 139 6.79 12.70 -0.73
N THR A 140 6.91 11.39 -0.69
CA THR A 140 8.18 10.67 -0.53
C THR A 140 8.27 9.53 -1.55
N TYR A 141 9.27 9.59 -2.41
CA TYR A 141 9.71 8.47 -3.23
C TYR A 141 10.81 7.70 -2.52
N LYS A 142 10.74 6.39 -2.54
CA LYS A 142 11.83 5.53 -2.06
C LYS A 142 12.15 4.43 -3.05
N GLN A 143 13.45 4.23 -3.29
CA GLN A 143 14.00 3.02 -3.88
C GLN A 143 14.85 2.34 -2.80
N GLU A 144 14.37 1.21 -2.31
CA GLU A 144 14.97 0.51 -1.17
C GLU A 144 14.93 -1.01 -1.37
N GLU A 145 15.54 -1.73 -0.44
CA GLU A 145 15.33 -3.17 -0.29
C GLU A 145 14.28 -3.42 0.77
N PHE A 146 13.30 -4.27 0.46
CA PHE A 146 12.35 -4.78 1.41
C PHE A 146 12.16 -6.28 1.24
N GLY A 147 12.27 -7.05 2.34
CA GLY A 147 12.18 -8.51 2.28
C GLY A 147 13.23 -9.18 1.37
N GLY A 148 14.42 -8.60 1.22
CA GLY A 148 15.47 -9.12 0.33
C GLY A 148 15.24 -8.83 -1.16
N ARG A 149 14.28 -7.96 -1.51
CA ARG A 149 13.88 -7.63 -2.89
C ARG A 149 13.92 -6.14 -3.15
N PRO A 150 14.14 -5.72 -4.41
CA PRO A 150 14.03 -4.32 -4.80
C PRO A 150 12.60 -3.83 -4.67
N LEU A 151 12.42 -2.62 -4.14
CA LEU A 151 11.14 -1.98 -3.95
C LEU A 151 11.22 -0.51 -4.32
N GLN A 152 10.28 -0.05 -5.16
CA GLN A 152 10.00 1.36 -5.40
C GLN A 152 8.63 1.69 -4.80
N SER A 153 8.59 2.68 -3.93
CA SER A 153 7.37 3.14 -3.28
C SER A 153 7.19 4.64 -3.40
N TYR A 154 5.94 5.06 -3.50
CA TYR A 154 5.45 6.41 -3.67
C TYR A 154 4.44 6.66 -2.56
N LEU A 155 4.79 7.49 -1.61
CA LEU A 155 4.00 7.77 -0.42
C LEU A 155 3.60 9.24 -0.38
N VAL A 156 2.32 9.51 -0.23
CA VAL A 156 1.83 10.82 0.19
C VAL A 156 1.32 10.73 1.62
N SER A 157 1.89 11.57 2.49
CA SER A 157 1.46 11.73 3.87
C SER A 157 0.69 13.03 4.01
N VAL A 158 -0.54 12.96 4.54
CA VAL A 158 -1.42 14.12 4.75
C VAL A 158 -1.63 14.29 6.25
N ALA A 159 -1.13 15.39 6.79
CA ALA A 159 -1.28 15.69 8.20
C ALA A 159 -2.73 16.03 8.56
N PRO A 160 -3.21 15.76 9.78
CA PRO A 160 -4.61 15.98 10.18
C PRO A 160 -5.09 17.41 10.02
N GLN A 161 -4.17 18.39 10.19
CA GLN A 161 -4.45 19.83 10.05
C GLN A 161 -4.47 20.32 8.60
N ALA A 162 -4.14 19.47 7.62
CA ALA A 162 -4.21 19.86 6.22
C ALA A 162 -5.66 20.21 5.83
N ARG A 163 -5.83 21.33 5.12
CA ARG A 163 -7.15 21.79 4.66
C ARG A 163 -7.60 21.06 3.39
N LEU A 164 -7.46 19.74 3.39
CA LEU A 164 -7.78 18.86 2.28
C LEU A 164 -8.70 17.73 2.76
N ARG A 165 -9.56 17.25 1.86
CA ARG A 165 -10.44 16.10 2.08
C ARG A 165 -10.16 15.04 1.04
N LEU A 166 -10.06 13.80 1.48
CA LEU A 166 -9.97 12.66 0.57
C LEU A 166 -11.40 12.28 0.13
N ARG A 167 -11.66 12.32 -1.18
CA ARG A 167 -12.97 11.98 -1.74
C ARG A 167 -12.83 11.09 -2.97
N PRO A 168 -13.82 10.22 -3.25
CA PRO A 168 -13.88 9.47 -4.49
C PRO A 168 -14.23 10.38 -5.67
N PHE A 169 -13.77 10.00 -6.85
CA PHE A 169 -14.20 10.58 -8.11
C PHE A 169 -14.16 9.54 -9.23
N SER A 170 -15.06 9.67 -10.21
CA SER A 170 -15.02 8.81 -11.39
C SER A 170 -13.87 9.18 -12.31
N ALA A 171 -13.06 8.19 -12.71
CA ALA A 171 -12.03 8.34 -13.73
C ALA A 171 -12.59 8.47 -15.17
N ALA A 172 -13.86 8.05 -15.39
CA ALA A 172 -14.57 8.23 -16.66
C ALA A 172 -15.37 9.55 -16.76
N GLY A 173 -15.38 10.36 -15.67
CA GLY A 173 -16.23 11.56 -15.54
C GLY A 173 -17.56 11.28 -14.86
N MET A 174 -18.23 10.18 -15.18
CA MET A 174 -19.40 9.63 -14.49
C MET A 174 -19.15 8.16 -14.10
N TYR A 175 -19.91 7.62 -13.14
CA TYR A 175 -19.68 6.27 -12.60
C TYR A 175 -20.30 5.17 -13.47
N ASN A 176 -20.01 5.19 -14.76
CA ASN A 176 -20.56 4.25 -15.74
C ASN A 176 -19.52 3.70 -16.75
N GLY A 177 -18.27 3.60 -16.33
CA GLY A 177 -17.21 3.09 -17.19
C GLY A 177 -15.82 3.32 -16.61
N ARG A 178 -14.82 3.24 -17.47
CA ARG A 178 -13.40 3.40 -17.14
C ARG A 178 -12.79 4.60 -17.88
N GLY A 179 -11.84 5.27 -17.27
CA GLY A 179 -11.14 6.40 -17.86
C GLY A 179 -9.76 6.61 -17.29
N SER A 180 -9.10 7.67 -17.76
CA SER A 180 -7.80 8.09 -17.29
C SER A 180 -7.92 8.79 -15.95
N LEU A 181 -7.28 8.22 -14.93
CA LEU A 181 -7.18 8.81 -13.60
C LEU A 181 -6.43 10.14 -13.66
N ALA A 182 -5.28 10.17 -14.39
CA ALA A 182 -4.46 11.36 -14.52
C ALA A 182 -5.22 12.50 -15.20
N LYS A 183 -5.94 12.23 -16.31
CA LYS A 183 -6.75 13.23 -17.00
C LYS A 183 -7.84 13.81 -16.09
N GLN A 184 -8.57 12.96 -15.37
CA GLN A 184 -9.64 13.42 -14.49
C GLN A 184 -9.11 14.17 -13.26
N ALA A 185 -7.98 13.74 -12.70
CA ALA A 185 -7.30 14.46 -11.62
C ALA A 185 -6.87 15.86 -12.07
N ALA A 186 -6.28 15.99 -13.26
CA ALA A 186 -5.87 17.27 -13.84
C ALA A 186 -7.08 18.19 -14.10
N GLN A 187 -8.16 17.69 -14.71
CA GLN A 187 -9.37 18.46 -14.99
C GLN A 187 -10.04 19.00 -13.71
N ARG A 188 -9.90 18.30 -12.59
CA ARG A 188 -10.43 18.69 -11.29
C ARG A 188 -9.46 19.52 -10.46
N GLY A 189 -8.24 19.78 -10.96
CA GLY A 189 -7.21 20.50 -10.23
C GLY A 189 -6.74 19.81 -8.95
N LEU A 190 -6.76 18.46 -8.92
CA LEU A 190 -6.38 17.71 -7.73
C LEU A 190 -4.88 17.74 -7.52
N LEU A 191 -4.48 18.02 -6.27
CA LEU A 191 -3.07 17.97 -5.86
C LEU A 191 -2.51 16.54 -5.96
N VAL A 192 -3.28 15.57 -5.47
CA VAL A 192 -2.94 14.14 -5.45
C VAL A 192 -4.17 13.31 -5.79
N ALA A 193 -3.98 12.24 -6.55
CA ALA A 193 -4.96 11.20 -6.74
C ALA A 193 -4.29 9.82 -6.80
N VAL A 194 -5.02 8.79 -6.37
CA VAL A 194 -4.65 7.38 -6.51
C VAL A 194 -5.85 6.58 -7.01
N ASN A 195 -5.62 5.45 -7.68
CA ASN A 195 -6.70 4.50 -7.97
C ASN A 195 -7.30 3.94 -6.68
N ALA A 196 -8.54 3.47 -6.73
CA ALA A 196 -9.27 3.04 -5.53
C ALA A 196 -9.89 1.64 -5.69
N SER A 197 -11.22 1.54 -5.55
CA SER A 197 -11.94 0.25 -5.55
C SER A 197 -11.68 -0.58 -6.81
N TYR A 198 -11.89 -1.89 -6.68
CA TYR A 198 -11.92 -2.82 -7.80
C TYR A 198 -13.05 -2.49 -8.77
N PHE A 199 -12.96 -3.01 -9.98
CA PHE A 199 -13.99 -2.86 -11.00
C PHE A 199 -14.02 -4.08 -11.94
N ASP A 200 -15.15 -4.31 -12.57
CA ASP A 200 -15.32 -5.38 -13.54
C ASP A 200 -14.88 -4.98 -14.95
N ARG A 201 -15.12 -5.89 -15.92
CA ARG A 201 -14.77 -5.68 -17.33
C ARG A 201 -15.48 -4.46 -17.93
N ASP A 202 -16.72 -4.18 -17.52
CA ASP A 202 -17.54 -3.09 -18.03
C ASP A 202 -17.25 -1.77 -17.32
N GLY A 203 -16.46 -1.80 -16.26
CA GLY A 203 -16.08 -0.65 -15.46
C GLY A 203 -17.06 -0.35 -14.33
N TRP A 204 -17.87 -1.34 -13.92
CA TRP A 204 -18.69 -1.18 -12.71
C TRP A 204 -17.80 -1.33 -11.48
N VAL A 205 -18.00 -0.44 -10.54
CA VAL A 205 -17.26 -0.46 -9.29
C VAL A 205 -17.66 -1.68 -8.48
N ILE A 206 -16.67 -2.49 -8.07
CA ILE A 206 -16.84 -3.60 -7.12
C ILE A 206 -16.46 -3.06 -5.75
N GLY A 207 -17.48 -2.76 -4.95
CA GLY A 207 -17.34 -2.17 -3.62
C GLY A 207 -18.40 -1.14 -3.32
N ASN A 208 -18.46 -0.73 -2.06
CA ASN A 208 -19.38 0.29 -1.59
C ASN A 208 -18.71 1.67 -1.66
N VAL A 209 -19.36 2.63 -2.33
CA VAL A 209 -18.85 3.99 -2.49
C VAL A 209 -19.93 5.00 -2.13
N LYS A 210 -19.57 5.96 -1.26
CA LYS A 210 -20.37 7.15 -0.95
C LYS A 210 -19.57 8.41 -1.17
N ASP A 211 -20.23 9.45 -1.67
CA ASP A 211 -19.72 10.81 -1.72
C ASP A 211 -20.83 11.79 -1.31
N ASN A 212 -20.50 12.80 -0.51
CA ASN A 212 -21.45 13.73 0.10
C ASN A 212 -22.66 13.05 0.79
N GLY A 213 -22.44 11.87 1.39
CA GLY A 213 -23.48 11.08 2.03
C GLY A 213 -24.35 10.24 1.08
N GLU A 214 -24.27 10.45 -0.23
CA GLU A 214 -24.99 9.64 -1.22
C GLU A 214 -24.24 8.37 -1.59
N LEU A 215 -24.95 7.24 -1.63
CA LEU A 215 -24.44 5.97 -2.14
C LEU A 215 -24.36 6.01 -3.67
N ILE A 216 -23.20 5.64 -4.21
CA ILE A 216 -22.88 5.67 -5.65
C ILE A 216 -22.73 4.27 -6.22
N ALA A 217 -22.11 3.37 -5.46
CA ALA A 217 -21.92 1.97 -5.81
C ALA A 217 -22.16 1.11 -4.58
N MET A 218 -22.58 -0.13 -4.79
CA MET A 218 -22.85 -1.10 -3.75
C MET A 218 -22.21 -2.46 -4.03
N ASP A 219 -21.86 -3.16 -2.96
CA ASP A 219 -21.44 -4.56 -2.96
C ASP A 219 -22.01 -5.24 -1.72
N GLU A 220 -22.61 -6.41 -1.89
CA GLU A 220 -23.14 -7.23 -0.79
C GLU A 220 -22.02 -8.03 -0.12
N THR A 221 -20.87 -8.21 -0.78
CA THR A 221 -19.72 -8.90 -0.22
C THR A 221 -19.05 -8.03 0.84
N PRO A 222 -18.86 -8.51 2.07
CA PRO A 222 -18.17 -7.75 3.09
C PRO A 222 -16.77 -7.35 2.66
N ARG A 223 -16.48 -6.05 2.72
CA ARG A 223 -15.18 -5.47 2.38
C ARG A 223 -14.72 -4.49 3.45
N SER A 224 -13.42 -4.31 3.57
CA SER A 224 -12.87 -3.20 4.34
C SER A 224 -12.72 -1.96 3.48
N GLY A 225 -12.74 -0.80 4.11
CA GLY A 225 -12.65 0.47 3.39
C GLY A 225 -12.33 1.65 4.26
N TYR A 226 -12.08 2.76 3.59
CA TYR A 226 -11.92 4.08 4.20
C TYR A 226 -13.28 4.76 4.30
N LEU A 227 -13.52 5.42 5.42
CA LEU A 227 -14.66 6.33 5.58
C LEU A 227 -14.27 7.63 6.27
N GLN A 228 -15.05 8.67 5.99
CA GLN A 228 -15.05 9.93 6.71
C GLN A 228 -16.44 10.22 7.25
N LEU A 229 -16.51 10.39 8.56
CA LEU A 229 -17.72 10.79 9.28
C LEU A 229 -17.39 12.09 10.03
N ASN A 230 -17.98 13.20 9.59
CA ASN A 230 -17.61 14.54 10.00
C ASN A 230 -16.10 14.78 9.72
N ASP A 231 -15.30 15.20 10.71
CA ASP A 231 -13.86 15.38 10.58
C ASP A 231 -13.05 14.13 10.97
N ARG A 232 -13.70 13.02 11.29
CA ARG A 232 -13.04 11.77 11.67
C ARG A 232 -12.86 10.86 10.47
N GLN A 233 -11.63 10.44 10.26
CA GLN A 233 -11.24 9.45 9.26
C GLN A 233 -11.05 8.10 9.93
N GLN A 234 -11.55 7.02 9.31
CA GLN A 234 -11.47 5.66 9.83
C GLN A 234 -11.26 4.66 8.70
N ILE A 235 -10.60 3.56 9.01
CA ILE A 235 -10.63 2.35 8.21
C ILE A 235 -11.46 1.34 8.98
N ILE A 236 -12.51 0.85 8.35
CA ILE A 236 -13.42 -0.12 8.94
C ILE A 236 -13.52 -1.38 8.09
N LYS A 237 -13.92 -2.46 8.71
CA LYS A 237 -14.17 -3.78 8.10
C LYS A 237 -15.66 -4.06 7.96
N ASP A 238 -15.98 -5.13 7.25
CA ASP A 238 -17.32 -5.70 7.14
C ASP A 238 -18.36 -4.72 6.56
N ILE A 239 -17.95 -3.88 5.60
CA ILE A 239 -18.87 -3.02 4.86
C ILE A 239 -19.58 -3.87 3.82
N ALA A 240 -20.86 -4.08 3.98
CA ALA A 240 -21.71 -4.86 3.08
C ALA A 240 -23.06 -4.18 2.90
N TYR A 241 -23.51 -4.03 1.66
CA TYR A 241 -24.79 -3.43 1.35
C TYR A 241 -25.93 -4.40 1.59
N SER A 242 -27.02 -3.90 2.15
CA SER A 242 -28.34 -4.52 2.10
C SER A 242 -29.38 -3.41 1.94
N GLY A 243 -30.32 -3.59 1.04
CA GLY A 243 -31.36 -2.58 0.81
C GLY A 243 -32.62 -3.12 0.18
N THR A 244 -33.76 -2.50 0.51
CA THR A 244 -35.08 -2.89 0.00
C THR A 244 -35.91 -1.68 -0.40
N ALA A 245 -36.82 -1.89 -1.34
CA ALA A 245 -37.93 -1.01 -1.65
C ALA A 245 -39.23 -1.67 -1.17
N GLN A 246 -40.03 -0.97 -0.36
CA GLN A 246 -41.32 -1.49 0.13
C GLN A 246 -42.44 -0.90 -0.72
N LEU A 247 -43.23 -1.78 -1.34
CA LEU A 247 -44.41 -1.38 -2.14
C LEU A 247 -45.63 -1.12 -1.27
N PRO A 248 -46.65 -0.34 -1.71
CA PRO A 248 -47.85 -0.07 -0.96
C PRO A 248 -48.66 -1.32 -0.55
N ASN A 249 -48.56 -2.39 -1.34
CA ASN A 249 -49.19 -3.68 -1.02
C ASN A 249 -48.45 -4.50 0.07
N GLY A 250 -47.40 -3.95 0.67
CA GLY A 250 -46.58 -4.60 1.69
C GLY A 250 -45.43 -5.46 1.15
N GLN A 251 -45.37 -5.70 -0.17
CA GLN A 251 -44.28 -6.47 -0.78
C GLN A 251 -42.94 -5.72 -0.62
N ARG A 252 -41.86 -6.43 -0.29
CA ARG A 252 -40.49 -5.92 -0.23
C ARG A 252 -39.67 -6.48 -1.36
N LEU A 253 -39.04 -5.58 -2.11
CA LEU A 253 -38.17 -5.92 -3.22
C LEU A 253 -36.72 -5.63 -2.81
N GLU A 254 -35.85 -6.62 -2.92
CA GLU A 254 -34.41 -6.42 -2.68
C GLU A 254 -33.76 -5.64 -3.82
N ILE A 255 -32.97 -4.62 -3.48
CA ILE A 255 -32.18 -3.85 -4.43
C ILE A 255 -30.83 -4.56 -4.61
N LYS A 256 -30.61 -5.19 -5.77
CA LYS A 256 -29.43 -6.02 -6.07
C LYS A 256 -28.36 -5.30 -6.90
N GLY A 257 -28.62 -4.08 -7.32
CA GLY A 257 -27.68 -3.30 -8.11
C GLY A 257 -27.83 -1.81 -7.89
N MET A 258 -26.73 -1.09 -8.07
CA MET A 258 -26.72 0.36 -8.04
C MET A 258 -25.83 0.91 -9.14
N ASN A 259 -26.37 1.86 -9.92
CA ASN A 259 -25.63 2.57 -10.96
C ASN A 259 -24.83 1.64 -11.89
N ARG A 260 -25.46 0.55 -12.31
CA ARG A 260 -24.93 -0.42 -13.28
C ARG A 260 -26.00 -0.90 -14.24
N ALA A 261 -25.61 -1.57 -15.31
CA ALA A 261 -26.58 -2.15 -16.22
C ALA A 261 -27.49 -3.16 -15.50
N ARG A 262 -28.79 -3.10 -15.85
CA ARG A 262 -29.80 -4.02 -15.35
C ARG A 262 -29.65 -5.38 -16.05
N ILE A 263 -29.65 -6.45 -15.30
CA ILE A 263 -29.62 -7.85 -15.77
C ILE A 263 -30.98 -8.54 -15.57
N ALA A 264 -31.09 -9.81 -15.94
CA ALA A 264 -32.33 -10.58 -15.80
C ALA A 264 -32.77 -10.71 -14.32
N ASN A 265 -34.07 -10.51 -14.08
CA ASN A 265 -34.70 -10.56 -12.75
C ASN A 265 -34.08 -9.63 -11.71
N ASP A 266 -33.53 -8.52 -12.16
CA ASP A 266 -32.80 -7.55 -11.33
C ASP A 266 -33.73 -6.41 -10.88
N LEU A 267 -33.38 -5.79 -9.76
CA LEU A 267 -33.85 -4.49 -9.35
C LEU A 267 -32.65 -3.58 -9.12
N VAL A 268 -32.43 -2.64 -10.01
CA VAL A 268 -31.32 -1.69 -9.94
C VAL A 268 -31.83 -0.33 -9.50
N ARG A 269 -31.12 0.27 -8.55
CA ARG A 269 -31.30 1.65 -8.14
C ARG A 269 -30.34 2.55 -8.93
N PHE A 270 -30.85 3.60 -9.56
CA PHE A 270 -30.05 4.62 -10.23
C PHE A 270 -30.20 5.98 -9.56
N ASN A 271 -29.13 6.77 -9.57
CA ASN A 271 -29.15 8.19 -9.25
C ASN A 271 -28.28 8.99 -10.24
N SER A 272 -28.21 10.30 -10.08
CA SER A 272 -27.54 11.23 -11.02
C SER A 272 -26.02 11.04 -11.15
N TYR A 273 -25.38 10.24 -10.29
CA TYR A 273 -23.96 9.91 -10.42
C TYR A 273 -23.67 8.96 -11.57
N TYR A 274 -24.66 8.16 -12.01
CA TYR A 274 -24.44 7.14 -13.04
C TYR A 274 -24.24 7.77 -14.43
N ALA A 275 -25.21 8.48 -14.94
CA ALA A 275 -25.26 9.07 -16.28
C ALA A 275 -26.42 10.06 -16.36
N PRO A 276 -26.60 10.78 -17.48
CA PRO A 276 -27.81 11.59 -17.70
C PRO A 276 -29.10 10.78 -17.72
N SER A 277 -29.04 9.47 -17.98
CA SER A 277 -30.19 8.55 -17.98
C SER A 277 -29.76 7.16 -17.50
N THR A 278 -30.75 6.27 -17.22
CA THR A 278 -30.52 4.88 -16.80
C THR A 278 -29.87 4.01 -17.88
N LYS A 279 -29.86 4.45 -19.14
CA LYS A 279 -29.37 3.69 -20.32
C LYS A 279 -29.97 2.28 -20.42
N THR A 280 -31.15 2.06 -19.86
CA THR A 280 -31.87 0.79 -19.95
C THR A 280 -32.72 0.72 -21.25
N ASN A 281 -33.24 -0.47 -21.53
CA ASN A 281 -34.12 -0.77 -22.66
C ASN A 281 -35.58 -1.00 -22.21
N GLN A 282 -36.47 -1.24 -23.18
CA GLN A 282 -37.90 -1.48 -22.92
C GLN A 282 -38.22 -2.82 -22.22
N TYR A 283 -37.26 -3.72 -22.05
CA TYR A 283 -37.48 -5.03 -21.41
C TYR A 283 -37.49 -4.92 -19.90
N GLY A 284 -38.32 -4.04 -19.33
CA GLY A 284 -38.44 -3.83 -17.90
C GLY A 284 -39.39 -2.67 -17.57
N ARG A 285 -39.40 -2.29 -16.30
CA ARG A 285 -40.18 -1.18 -15.79
C ARG A 285 -39.33 -0.27 -14.94
N GLU A 286 -39.47 1.03 -15.15
CA GLU A 286 -38.76 2.05 -14.37
C GLU A 286 -39.75 2.92 -13.61
N VAL A 287 -39.41 3.24 -12.38
CA VAL A 287 -40.17 4.10 -11.50
C VAL A 287 -39.24 5.13 -10.88
N LYS A 288 -39.50 6.43 -11.18
CA LYS A 288 -38.73 7.54 -10.61
C LYS A 288 -39.36 7.98 -9.28
N LEU A 289 -38.53 8.07 -8.27
CA LEU A 289 -38.90 8.49 -6.93
C LEU A 289 -38.27 9.84 -6.59
N LYS A 290 -39.02 10.71 -5.92
CA LYS A 290 -38.53 11.90 -5.22
C LYS A 290 -39.13 11.89 -3.80
N ASN A 291 -38.27 11.96 -2.79
CA ASN A 291 -38.67 11.82 -1.38
C ASN A 291 -39.53 10.55 -1.13
N ASN A 292 -39.16 9.43 -1.76
CA ASN A 292 -39.88 8.16 -1.77
C ASN A 292 -41.27 8.16 -2.40
N HIS A 293 -41.72 9.22 -3.04
CA HIS A 293 -42.97 9.24 -3.79
C HIS A 293 -42.73 9.04 -5.30
N VAL A 294 -43.57 8.24 -5.93
CA VAL A 294 -43.54 7.97 -7.37
C VAL A 294 -43.92 9.24 -8.13
N ILE A 295 -42.99 9.77 -8.91
CA ILE A 295 -43.20 10.97 -9.74
C ILE A 295 -43.26 10.69 -11.26
N ALA A 296 -42.73 9.53 -11.69
CA ALA A 296 -42.82 9.10 -13.10
C ALA A 296 -42.70 7.58 -13.21
N ILE A 297 -43.32 7.01 -14.23
CA ILE A 297 -43.29 5.58 -14.56
C ILE A 297 -43.00 5.43 -16.04
N SER A 298 -42.13 4.49 -16.44
CA SER A 298 -41.81 4.19 -17.84
C SER A 298 -41.68 2.69 -18.06
N THR A 299 -42.16 2.24 -19.22
CA THR A 299 -41.93 0.92 -19.79
C THR A 299 -40.96 0.97 -20.99
N ALA A 300 -40.61 2.17 -21.46
CA ALA A 300 -39.67 2.35 -22.55
C ALA A 300 -38.20 2.23 -22.13
N GLY A 301 -37.94 2.31 -20.83
CA GLY A 301 -36.58 2.41 -20.28
C GLY A 301 -35.97 3.81 -20.48
N ASN A 302 -34.68 3.91 -20.28
CA ASN A 302 -33.84 5.10 -20.53
C ASN A 302 -34.32 6.38 -19.81
N MET A 303 -34.89 6.25 -18.61
CA MET A 303 -35.39 7.36 -17.82
C MET A 303 -34.27 8.33 -17.41
N THR A 304 -34.51 9.64 -17.50
CA THR A 304 -33.56 10.69 -17.08
C THR A 304 -33.23 10.59 -15.59
N LEU A 305 -31.99 10.92 -15.22
CA LEU A 305 -31.50 10.93 -13.84
C LEU A 305 -31.19 12.38 -13.44
N GLU A 306 -31.86 12.84 -12.40
CA GLU A 306 -31.75 14.22 -11.89
C GLU A 306 -31.27 14.19 -10.42
N PRO A 307 -30.49 15.19 -9.97
CA PRO A 307 -30.14 15.32 -8.56
C PRO A 307 -31.35 15.26 -7.65
N GLY A 308 -31.26 14.54 -6.53
CA GLY A 308 -32.34 14.37 -5.56
C GLY A 308 -33.46 13.42 -5.99
N THR A 309 -33.30 12.71 -7.11
CA THR A 309 -34.20 11.64 -7.55
C THR A 309 -33.52 10.29 -7.59
N VAL A 310 -34.30 9.24 -7.47
CA VAL A 310 -33.89 7.84 -7.62
C VAL A 310 -34.77 7.16 -8.64
N VAL A 311 -34.19 6.37 -9.54
CA VAL A 311 -34.95 5.48 -10.43
C VAL A 311 -34.76 4.04 -9.99
N LEU A 312 -35.86 3.34 -9.67
CA LEU A 312 -35.89 1.90 -9.55
C LEU A 312 -36.17 1.28 -10.93
N SER A 313 -35.27 0.45 -11.42
CA SER A 313 -35.39 -0.22 -12.72
C SER A 313 -35.44 -1.72 -12.53
N GLY A 314 -36.63 -2.30 -12.70
CA GLY A 314 -36.91 -3.73 -12.55
C GLY A 314 -36.92 -4.47 -13.87
N HIS A 315 -36.44 -5.74 -13.88
CA HIS A 315 -36.59 -6.71 -14.96
C HIS A 315 -37.30 -7.96 -14.47
N GLY A 316 -38.02 -8.67 -15.34
CA GLY A 316 -38.70 -9.93 -15.00
C GLY A 316 -39.67 -9.78 -13.84
N VAL A 317 -39.51 -10.58 -12.80
CA VAL A 317 -40.39 -10.57 -11.60
C VAL A 317 -40.41 -9.21 -10.90
N ASN A 318 -39.31 -8.47 -10.91
CA ASN A 318 -39.24 -7.12 -10.33
C ASN A 318 -39.97 -6.09 -11.21
N ALA A 319 -39.95 -6.23 -12.54
CA ALA A 319 -40.76 -5.39 -13.43
C ALA A 319 -42.26 -5.61 -13.20
N ALA A 320 -42.68 -6.88 -13.03
CA ALA A 320 -44.08 -7.23 -12.72
C ALA A 320 -44.51 -6.64 -11.35
N ALA A 321 -43.66 -6.72 -10.34
CA ALA A 321 -43.95 -6.12 -9.03
C ALA A 321 -44.08 -4.59 -9.12
N LEU A 322 -43.18 -3.89 -9.81
CA LEU A 322 -43.27 -2.45 -10.05
C LEU A 322 -44.47 -2.04 -10.87
N ALA A 323 -45.14 -2.97 -11.58
CA ALA A 323 -46.36 -2.68 -12.39
C ALA A 323 -47.56 -2.30 -11.52
N SER A 324 -47.57 -2.65 -10.25
CA SER A 324 -48.62 -2.27 -9.30
C SER A 324 -48.59 -0.78 -8.90
N LEU A 325 -47.46 -0.11 -9.14
CA LEU A 325 -47.24 1.28 -8.69
C LEU A 325 -47.96 2.29 -9.57
N ARG A 326 -48.41 3.35 -8.93
CA ARG A 326 -49.07 4.52 -9.53
C ARG A 326 -48.35 5.82 -9.15
N LEU A 327 -48.59 6.89 -9.87
CA LEU A 327 -48.11 8.22 -9.51
C LEU A 327 -48.62 8.62 -8.13
N GLY A 328 -47.75 9.17 -7.30
CA GLY A 328 -48.03 9.55 -5.92
C GLY A 328 -47.82 8.45 -4.88
N ASP A 329 -47.72 7.18 -5.26
CA ASP A 329 -47.46 6.08 -4.31
C ASP A 329 -46.22 6.34 -3.50
N TYR A 330 -46.28 5.97 -2.21
CA TYR A 330 -45.15 6.04 -1.29
C TYR A 330 -44.39 4.71 -1.27
N VAL A 331 -43.12 4.76 -1.67
CA VAL A 331 -42.19 3.59 -1.78
C VAL A 331 -40.96 3.86 -0.95
N PRO A 332 -41.01 3.60 0.37
CA PRO A 332 -39.84 3.81 1.22
C PRO A 332 -38.69 2.89 0.85
N LEU A 333 -37.50 3.50 0.72
CA LEU A 333 -36.25 2.79 0.50
C LEU A 333 -35.51 2.66 1.83
N THR A 334 -35.18 1.44 2.20
CA THR A 334 -34.29 1.16 3.35
C THR A 334 -32.98 0.62 2.85
N GLN A 335 -31.89 1.01 3.50
CA GLN A 335 -30.54 0.53 3.18
C GLN A 335 -29.64 0.60 4.39
N THR A 336 -28.66 -0.31 4.45
CA THR A 336 -27.55 -0.27 5.39
C THR A 336 -26.26 -0.74 4.72
N LEU A 337 -25.15 -0.31 5.26
CA LEU A 337 -23.80 -0.75 4.90
C LEU A 337 -23.16 -1.59 6.03
N GLY A 338 -23.98 -2.15 6.91
CA GLY A 338 -23.57 -3.06 7.97
C GLY A 338 -23.18 -2.39 9.29
N SER A 339 -23.04 -1.05 9.31
CA SER A 339 -22.75 -0.33 10.56
C SER A 339 -23.26 1.11 10.54
N ASN A 340 -23.59 1.65 11.71
CA ASN A 340 -24.00 3.05 11.86
C ASN A 340 -22.95 4.05 11.35
N ALA A 341 -21.66 3.74 11.51
CA ALA A 341 -20.57 4.59 11.00
C ALA A 341 -20.58 4.65 9.46
N ALA A 342 -20.71 3.49 8.80
CA ALA A 342 -20.79 3.41 7.33
C ALA A 342 -22.07 4.06 6.79
N ASP A 343 -23.22 3.85 7.46
CA ASP A 343 -24.51 4.41 7.05
C ASP A 343 -24.51 5.94 7.10
N ARG A 344 -23.85 6.53 8.09
CA ARG A 344 -23.78 8.00 8.31
C ARG A 344 -22.59 8.67 7.66
N ALA A 345 -21.63 7.91 7.09
CA ALA A 345 -20.43 8.46 6.47
C ALA A 345 -20.78 9.43 5.35
N GLN A 346 -20.10 10.57 5.28
CA GLN A 346 -20.15 11.50 4.14
C GLN A 346 -19.32 10.97 2.97
N VAL A 347 -18.20 10.33 3.26
CA VAL A 347 -17.35 9.65 2.28
C VAL A 347 -17.13 8.22 2.74
N LEU A 348 -17.25 7.28 1.83
CA LEU A 348 -16.91 5.88 2.03
C LEU A 348 -16.37 5.30 0.73
N VAL A 349 -15.27 4.58 0.80
CA VAL A 349 -14.72 3.85 -0.35
C VAL A 349 -14.19 2.51 0.15
N SER A 350 -14.88 1.44 -0.19
CA SER A 350 -14.40 0.10 0.11
C SER A 350 -13.45 -0.40 -0.98
N GLY A 351 -12.49 -1.19 -0.57
CA GLY A 351 -11.52 -1.87 -1.42
C GLY A 351 -11.30 -3.28 -0.88
N GLY A 352 -10.43 -3.39 0.08
CA GLY A 352 -10.08 -4.63 0.76
C GLY A 352 -8.88 -5.35 0.13
N PRO A 353 -8.32 -6.26 0.90
CA PRO A 353 -8.68 -6.55 2.27
C PRO A 353 -8.10 -5.54 3.28
N LEU A 354 -8.59 -5.59 4.53
CA LEU A 354 -7.89 -5.00 5.67
C LEU A 354 -6.46 -5.55 5.72
N LEU A 355 -5.51 -4.70 6.03
CA LEU A 355 -4.08 -5.04 6.09
C LEU A 355 -3.50 -4.88 7.49
N VAL A 356 -3.91 -3.80 8.18
CA VAL A 356 -3.39 -3.43 9.50
C VAL A 356 -4.55 -3.04 10.41
N GLU A 357 -4.56 -3.57 11.62
CA GLU A 357 -5.48 -3.21 12.70
C GLU A 357 -4.69 -3.01 14.00
N GLN A 358 -4.88 -1.89 14.67
CA GLN A 358 -4.19 -1.54 15.92
C GLN A 358 -2.65 -1.63 15.83
N GLY A 359 -2.08 -1.15 14.71
CA GLY A 359 -0.64 -1.18 14.45
C GLY A 359 -0.05 -2.57 14.20
N ARG A 360 -0.89 -3.60 14.03
CA ARG A 360 -0.46 -4.99 13.80
C ARG A 360 -0.91 -5.47 12.41
N VAL A 361 -0.12 -6.33 11.83
CA VAL A 361 -0.48 -7.00 10.57
C VAL A 361 -1.70 -7.88 10.78
N GLN A 362 -2.76 -7.62 10.01
CA GLN A 362 -4.05 -8.31 10.06
C GLN A 362 -4.66 -8.42 8.67
N VAL A 363 -4.13 -9.31 7.84
CA VAL A 363 -4.61 -9.46 6.46
C VAL A 363 -5.86 -10.33 6.40
N ARG A 364 -7.01 -9.72 6.06
CA ARG A 364 -8.33 -10.40 6.01
C ARG A 364 -8.72 -10.86 4.61
N ALA A 365 -7.76 -11.36 3.84
CA ALA A 365 -8.01 -11.73 2.44
C ALA A 365 -9.01 -12.88 2.26
N ALA A 366 -9.04 -13.83 3.17
CA ALA A 366 -9.98 -14.96 3.13
C ALA A 366 -11.39 -14.55 3.54
N GLU A 367 -11.52 -13.79 4.63
CA GLU A 367 -12.80 -13.30 5.17
C GLU A 367 -13.49 -12.35 4.18
N GLU A 368 -12.70 -11.57 3.44
CA GLU A 368 -13.18 -10.64 2.41
C GLU A 368 -13.26 -11.29 1.03
N GLN A 369 -13.13 -12.61 0.92
CA GLN A 369 -13.27 -13.41 -0.30
C GLN A 369 -12.43 -12.86 -1.46
N MET A 370 -11.18 -12.46 -1.16
CA MET A 370 -10.27 -11.95 -2.19
C MET A 370 -9.84 -13.07 -3.14
N ALA A 371 -9.85 -12.76 -4.44
CA ALA A 371 -9.40 -13.70 -5.45
C ALA A 371 -7.95 -14.18 -5.19
N PRO A 372 -7.63 -15.46 -5.49
CA PRO A 372 -6.32 -16.06 -5.14
C PRO A 372 -5.11 -15.31 -5.70
N ASP A 373 -5.21 -14.72 -6.88
CA ASP A 373 -4.16 -13.91 -7.52
C ASP A 373 -3.90 -12.60 -6.76
N ILE A 374 -4.94 -12.00 -6.17
CA ILE A 374 -4.83 -10.83 -5.28
C ILE A 374 -4.27 -11.26 -3.93
N ALA A 375 -4.85 -12.31 -3.33
CA ALA A 375 -4.55 -12.75 -1.97
C ALA A 375 -3.10 -13.23 -1.80
N ARG A 376 -2.56 -13.97 -2.79
CA ARG A 376 -1.25 -14.65 -2.70
C ARG A 376 -0.19 -14.07 -3.62
N GLY A 377 -0.61 -13.33 -4.65
CA GLY A 377 0.27 -12.82 -5.69
C GLY A 377 1.14 -11.65 -5.21
N ARG A 378 2.37 -11.58 -5.74
CA ARG A 378 3.23 -10.38 -5.66
C ARG A 378 2.89 -9.47 -6.83
N ALA A 379 2.54 -8.22 -6.55
CA ALA A 379 2.08 -7.27 -7.56
C ALA A 379 2.41 -5.82 -7.16
N PRO A 380 2.31 -4.85 -8.09
CA PRO A 380 2.10 -3.45 -7.72
C PRO A 380 0.90 -3.33 -6.80
N ARG A 381 0.95 -2.40 -5.84
CA ARG A 381 -0.10 -2.24 -4.84
C ARG A 381 -0.47 -0.78 -4.65
N THR A 382 -1.74 -0.54 -4.34
CA THR A 382 -2.26 0.72 -3.85
C THR A 382 -2.91 0.49 -2.50
N ALA A 383 -2.57 1.31 -1.51
CA ALA A 383 -3.11 1.17 -0.16
C ALA A 383 -3.30 2.53 0.50
N LEU A 384 -4.20 2.56 1.47
CA LEU A 384 -4.43 3.68 2.35
C LEU A 384 -4.20 3.25 3.79
N GLY A 385 -3.47 4.06 4.55
CA GLY A 385 -3.24 3.87 5.98
C GLY A 385 -3.61 5.11 6.78
N LEU A 386 -3.93 4.91 8.04
CA LEU A 386 -4.10 5.97 9.03
C LEU A 386 -3.13 5.72 10.17
N LYS A 387 -2.39 6.75 10.58
CA LYS A 387 -1.56 6.70 11.78
C LYS A 387 -2.40 7.05 13.02
N LYS A 388 -1.87 6.75 14.20
CA LYS A 388 -2.51 7.03 15.48
C LYS A 388 -2.78 8.52 15.70
N ASP A 389 -1.95 9.40 15.15
CA ASP A 389 -2.10 10.85 15.20
C ASP A 389 -3.11 11.40 14.18
N GLY A 390 -3.72 10.54 13.36
CA GLY A 390 -4.66 10.88 12.30
C GLY A 390 -4.00 11.23 10.95
N THR A 391 -2.67 11.12 10.82
CA THR A 391 -1.99 11.30 9.53
C THR A 391 -2.47 10.24 8.54
N LEU A 392 -2.95 10.68 7.37
CA LEU A 392 -3.34 9.81 6.27
C LEU A 392 -2.12 9.45 5.41
N LEU A 393 -2.01 8.17 5.04
CA LEU A 393 -0.99 7.63 4.17
C LEU A 393 -1.64 7.13 2.87
N LEU A 394 -1.30 7.71 1.72
CA LEU A 394 -1.62 7.18 0.40
C LEU A 394 -0.33 6.54 -0.15
N LEU A 395 -0.34 5.24 -0.35
CA LEU A 395 0.82 4.47 -0.77
C LEU A 395 0.55 3.78 -2.10
N VAL A 396 1.45 3.98 -3.05
CA VAL A 396 1.55 3.17 -4.26
C VAL A 396 2.93 2.51 -4.29
N VAL A 397 2.97 1.24 -4.66
CA VAL A 397 4.19 0.45 -4.82
C VAL A 397 4.23 -0.10 -6.24
N ASP A 398 5.32 0.15 -6.94
CA ASP A 398 5.57 -0.47 -8.23
C ASP A 398 5.89 -1.96 -8.08
N GLY A 399 5.76 -2.70 -9.18
CA GLY A 399 6.08 -4.13 -9.18
C GLY A 399 6.28 -4.68 -10.58
N ARG A 400 6.53 -5.99 -10.66
CA ARG A 400 6.72 -6.72 -11.92
C ARG A 400 7.89 -6.18 -12.76
N SER A 401 8.89 -5.59 -12.12
CA SER A 401 10.07 -5.03 -12.80
C SER A 401 11.38 -5.40 -12.08
N ALA A 402 12.50 -5.20 -12.76
CA ALA A 402 13.82 -5.42 -12.18
C ALA A 402 14.15 -4.45 -11.03
N THR A 403 13.53 -3.27 -11.01
CA THR A 403 13.76 -2.22 -9.99
C THR A 403 12.73 -2.24 -8.87
N SER A 404 11.63 -2.97 -9.05
CA SER A 404 10.59 -3.15 -8.02
C SER A 404 9.88 -4.48 -8.22
N SER A 405 9.99 -5.37 -7.24
CA SER A 405 9.36 -6.70 -7.28
C SER A 405 7.86 -6.64 -6.96
N GLY A 406 7.36 -5.52 -6.43
CA GLY A 406 6.04 -5.43 -5.82
C GLY A 406 5.98 -6.11 -4.46
N LEU A 407 4.79 -6.18 -3.88
CA LEU A 407 4.54 -6.76 -2.56
C LEU A 407 3.40 -7.78 -2.59
N THR A 408 3.49 -8.83 -1.76
CA THR A 408 2.32 -9.60 -1.35
C THR A 408 1.47 -8.75 -0.41
N LEU A 409 0.24 -9.16 -0.08
CA LEU A 409 -0.59 -8.43 0.89
C LEU A 409 0.03 -8.43 2.28
N GLU A 410 0.64 -9.54 2.70
CA GLU A 410 1.35 -9.64 3.97
C GLU A 410 2.55 -8.67 4.06
N GLU A 411 3.37 -8.63 3.00
CA GLU A 411 4.50 -7.69 2.92
C GLU A 411 4.04 -6.23 2.86
N LEU A 412 2.92 -5.96 2.17
CA LEU A 412 2.33 -4.61 2.13
C LEU A 412 1.87 -4.18 3.52
N ALA A 413 1.24 -5.08 4.27
CA ALA A 413 0.84 -4.82 5.65
C ALA A 413 2.05 -4.55 6.55
N GLN A 414 3.10 -5.38 6.47
CA GLN A 414 4.37 -5.17 7.19
C GLN A 414 5.02 -3.83 6.82
N TYR A 415 4.97 -3.46 5.54
CA TYR A 415 5.51 -2.18 5.07
C TYR A 415 4.72 -0.98 5.62
N LEU A 416 3.39 -1.07 5.66
CA LEU A 416 2.52 -0.05 6.25
C LEU A 416 2.73 0.11 7.75
N VAL A 417 2.91 -1.00 8.49
CA VAL A 417 3.30 -0.97 9.92
C VAL A 417 4.66 -0.28 10.09
N LYS A 418 5.65 -0.60 9.23
CA LYS A 418 6.96 0.10 9.22
C LYS A 418 6.83 1.61 8.98
N LEU A 419 5.83 2.04 8.20
CA LEU A 419 5.51 3.46 7.96
C LEU A 419 4.71 4.11 9.11
N GLY A 420 4.33 3.34 10.12
CA GLY A 420 3.61 3.79 11.32
C GLY A 420 2.09 3.78 11.18
N ALA A 421 1.53 2.99 10.26
CA ALA A 421 0.08 2.84 10.15
C ALA A 421 -0.50 2.14 11.39
N GLU A 422 -1.55 2.72 11.98
CA GLU A 422 -2.40 2.14 13.03
C GLU A 422 -3.49 1.27 12.42
N SER A 423 -4.02 1.69 11.27
CA SER A 423 -4.93 0.90 10.44
C SER A 423 -4.62 1.08 8.96
N ALA A 424 -4.87 0.05 8.15
CA ALA A 424 -4.63 0.15 6.70
C ALA A 424 -5.52 -0.80 5.91
N VAL A 425 -5.88 -0.37 4.70
CA VAL A 425 -6.68 -1.12 3.74
C VAL A 425 -6.02 -1.12 2.36
N ASN A 426 -6.11 -2.26 1.66
CA ASN A 426 -5.68 -2.38 0.27
C ASN A 426 -6.77 -1.89 -0.68
N PHE A 427 -6.37 -1.34 -1.82
CA PHE A 427 -7.21 -1.02 -2.97
C PHE A 427 -6.81 -1.86 -4.20
N ASP A 428 -7.45 -1.61 -5.35
CA ASP A 428 -7.08 -2.30 -6.58
C ASP A 428 -5.60 -2.10 -6.92
N GLY A 429 -4.98 -3.17 -7.35
CA GLY A 429 -3.55 -3.27 -7.52
C GLY A 429 -3.14 -3.63 -8.97
N GLY A 430 -1.96 -4.21 -9.09
CA GLY A 430 -1.44 -4.64 -10.39
C GLY A 430 -1.29 -3.47 -11.37
N GLY A 431 -1.80 -3.63 -12.58
CA GLY A 431 -1.75 -2.59 -13.61
C GLY A 431 -2.56 -1.33 -13.29
N SER A 432 -3.49 -1.41 -12.34
CA SER A 432 -4.30 -0.26 -11.90
C SER A 432 -3.57 0.64 -10.90
N SER A 433 -2.45 0.17 -10.30
CA SER A 433 -1.70 0.93 -9.29
C SER A 433 -1.12 2.21 -9.88
N GLU A 434 -1.66 3.35 -9.48
CA GLU A 434 -1.29 4.65 -10.01
C GLU A 434 -1.37 5.74 -8.96
N MET A 435 -0.34 6.60 -8.92
CA MET A 435 -0.33 7.84 -8.16
C MET A 435 -0.11 9.02 -9.10
N VAL A 436 -1.01 9.98 -9.01
CA VAL A 436 -0.99 11.22 -9.78
C VAL A 436 -0.71 12.38 -8.84
N ILE A 437 0.26 13.24 -9.18
CA ILE A 437 0.58 14.47 -8.47
C ILE A 437 0.56 15.62 -9.48
N ASN A 438 -0.23 16.66 -9.22
CA ASN A 438 -0.39 17.80 -10.12
C ASN A 438 -0.71 17.37 -11.57
N GLY A 439 -1.61 16.40 -11.74
CA GLY A 439 -2.02 15.88 -13.04
C GLY A 439 -1.00 14.98 -13.76
N ARG A 440 0.11 14.61 -13.12
CA ARG A 440 1.15 13.75 -13.70
C ARG A 440 1.28 12.44 -12.92
N ILE A 441 1.36 11.33 -13.63
CA ILE A 441 1.65 10.02 -13.05
C ILE A 441 3.10 10.02 -12.56
N VAL A 442 3.32 9.69 -11.29
CA VAL A 442 4.66 9.73 -10.68
C VAL A 442 5.28 8.35 -10.48
N ASN A 443 4.47 7.29 -10.49
CA ASN A 443 4.93 5.90 -10.45
C ASN A 443 5.06 5.30 -11.87
N LYS A 444 5.46 4.02 -11.97
CA LYS A 444 5.59 3.30 -13.26
C LYS A 444 4.52 2.22 -13.36
N PRO A 445 3.38 2.47 -14.04
CA PRO A 445 2.36 1.46 -14.24
C PRO A 445 2.93 0.20 -14.88
N SER A 446 2.62 -0.97 -14.30
CA SER A 446 3.21 -2.25 -14.73
C SER A 446 2.77 -2.72 -16.12
N ASP A 447 1.71 -2.13 -16.68
CA ASP A 447 1.23 -2.39 -18.05
C ASP A 447 2.03 -1.60 -19.12
N GLY A 448 3.05 -0.82 -18.70
CA GLY A 448 3.83 0.06 -19.58
C GLY A 448 3.10 1.35 -20.00
N ARG A 449 1.84 1.50 -19.61
CA ARG A 449 0.99 2.68 -19.83
C ARG A 449 -0.05 2.78 -18.71
N GLU A 450 -0.69 3.94 -18.59
CA GLU A 450 -1.85 4.13 -17.71
C GLU A 450 -2.95 3.11 -18.06
N ARG A 451 -3.45 2.42 -17.05
CA ARG A 451 -4.66 1.60 -17.17
C ARG A 451 -5.87 2.45 -16.87
N TYR A 452 -6.87 2.43 -17.75
CA TYR A 452 -8.16 3.06 -17.47
C TYR A 452 -8.84 2.34 -16.31
N VAL A 453 -9.18 3.10 -15.27
CA VAL A 453 -9.83 2.63 -14.05
C VAL A 453 -11.22 3.27 -13.90
N SER A 454 -12.04 2.76 -13.00
CA SER A 454 -13.40 3.28 -12.80
C SER A 454 -13.42 4.43 -11.81
N ILE A 455 -12.65 4.31 -10.72
CA ILE A 455 -12.71 5.22 -9.59
C ILE A 455 -11.32 5.52 -9.04
N GLY A 456 -11.11 6.78 -8.66
CA GLY A 456 -9.96 7.24 -7.91
C GLY A 456 -10.36 7.87 -6.58
N LEU A 457 -9.37 7.99 -5.71
CA LEU A 457 -9.39 8.82 -4.51
C LEU A 457 -8.52 10.04 -4.73
N GLY A 458 -9.06 11.23 -4.50
CA GLY A 458 -8.35 12.50 -4.70
C GLY A 458 -8.37 13.40 -3.47
N LEU A 459 -7.33 14.20 -3.31
CA LEU A 459 -7.28 15.26 -2.30
C LEU A 459 -7.91 16.53 -2.86
N PHE A 460 -9.08 16.87 -2.35
CA PHE A 460 -9.83 18.08 -2.66
C PHE A 460 -9.59 19.16 -1.58
N THR A 461 -9.61 20.43 -1.95
CA THR A 461 -9.66 21.52 -0.98
C THR A 461 -10.94 21.45 -0.15
N LYS A 462 -10.83 21.76 1.16
CA LYS A 462 -11.99 21.85 2.08
C LYS A 462 -12.88 23.01 1.74
#